data_7f79492b495886ea11c573173b9afcd8
#
_entry.id   7f79492b495886ea11c573173b9afcd8
#
_cell.length_a   1.000
_cell.length_b   1.000
_cell.length_c   1.000
_cell.angle_alpha   90.00
_cell.angle_beta   90.00
_cell.angle_gamma   90.00
#
_symmetry.space_group_name_H-M   'P 1'
#
loop_
_entity.id
_entity.type
_entity.pdbx_description
1 polymer ?
#
loop_
_entity_poly.entity_id
_entity_poly.type
_entity_poly.pdbx_seq_one_letter_code
_entity_poly.pdbx_strand_id
1 'polypeptide(L)'
;MHIVQKTTLLAVALGAAFLSIDDSQADTPARAVSEQRSVAAFSAIELSGPYEVAIDTRGRAGLSLRGERGQLDEVETFVRGDTLVVRPKESKLLSFGFGQRRETVVIHIGAPALKSLSMSGSGDTTLGQVSGERFALDLSGPGDLEVSGAVRDLALTVSGSGDARLQRLRASNVALTMSGPGDVRLANIDGALHARISGSGDLEADGLRLARLEARLSGPGDMVLRGASGEVRAEVTGSGSFDACDLAAGRASTLQSGPGDVCLGGAIAQLDAEVGGSGNLTALGLRAQAATLRLHGPGDARLAGTVGEFKAQMSGSGDLDAGGLAVTNAMLKARGPGGIELAQVSDTLEAELRGSGSLTSAIQGKRLVLTSDGPGGARISGQVGMVHARLSGSGSLDGNRLKADRADIAVSGPGTARVHVAERAGNAPAGGNGQLLVVDRRGSSHAPQ
;
A
#
# COMPACT_ATOMS: atom_id res chain seq x y z
N MET A 1 57.69 7.51 32.85
CA MET A 1 58.76 6.61 33.32
C MET A 1 59.07 5.76 32.07
N HIS A 2 60.00 6.25 31.28
CA HIS A 2 61.38 5.81 31.04
C HIS A 2 61.49 4.28 30.88
N ILE A 3 61.98 3.75 29.77
CA ILE A 3 63.38 3.53 29.32
C ILE A 3 63.24 2.79 27.97
N VAL A 4 63.72 3.31 26.79
CA VAL A 4 65.02 3.37 26.16
C VAL A 4 65.66 2.03 25.70
N GLN A 5 65.79 1.97 24.36
CA GLN A 5 66.85 1.44 23.49
C GLN A 5 67.41 0.01 23.68
N LYS A 6 67.52 -0.71 22.54
CA LYS A 6 68.85 -0.90 21.92
C LYS A 6 68.85 -1.54 20.55
N THR A 7 69.52 -0.90 19.66
CA THR A 7 70.03 -1.24 18.33
C THR A 7 70.92 -2.49 18.33
N THR A 8 70.86 -3.30 17.27
CA THR A 8 72.05 -4.04 16.81
C THR A 8 72.05 -4.15 15.30
N LEU A 9 72.97 -3.51 14.64
CA LEU A 9 73.41 -3.69 13.26
C LEU A 9 74.17 -5.03 13.12
N LEU A 10 73.91 -5.75 12.02
CA LEU A 10 74.89 -6.67 11.45
C LEU A 10 74.82 -6.59 9.92
N ALA A 11 75.84 -6.05 9.34
CA ALA A 11 76.08 -6.05 7.90
C ALA A 11 76.87 -7.32 7.52
N VAL A 12 76.46 -8.00 6.46
CA VAL A 12 77.33 -8.90 5.68
C VAL A 12 77.01 -8.73 4.19
N ALA A 13 78.04 -8.64 3.43
CA ALA A 13 78.13 -8.20 2.04
C ALA A 13 77.91 -9.32 0.97
N LEU A 14 77.65 -8.85 -0.25
CA LEU A 14 77.96 -9.34 -1.57
C LEU A 14 77.43 -10.71 -2.05
N GLY A 15 76.57 -10.61 -3.09
CA GLY A 15 76.30 -11.60 -4.07
C GLY A 15 75.52 -10.99 -5.24
N ALA A 16 76.26 -10.45 -6.24
CA ALA A 16 75.66 -9.96 -7.46
C ALA A 16 75.19 -11.16 -8.30
N ALA A 17 73.88 -11.35 -8.39
CA ALA A 17 73.23 -12.15 -9.43
C ALA A 17 72.43 -11.20 -10.33
N PHE A 18 72.90 -11.03 -11.55
CA PHE A 18 72.12 -10.43 -12.65
C PHE A 18 70.92 -11.34 -12.91
N LEU A 19 69.74 -10.99 -12.43
CA LEU A 19 68.46 -11.49 -12.92
C LEU A 19 67.96 -10.44 -13.89
N SER A 20 67.88 -10.83 -15.13
CA SER A 20 67.15 -10.18 -16.20
C SER A 20 65.75 -9.81 -15.71
N ILE A 21 65.49 -8.51 -15.61
CA ILE A 21 64.15 -7.96 -15.43
C ILE A 21 63.43 -8.26 -16.73
N ASP A 22 62.59 -9.28 -16.70
CA ASP A 22 61.58 -9.51 -17.69
C ASP A 22 60.67 -8.27 -17.73
N ASP A 23 60.65 -7.66 -18.89
CA ASP A 23 59.85 -6.49 -19.21
C ASP A 23 58.37 -6.86 -19.00
N SER A 24 57.88 -6.66 -17.79
CA SER A 24 56.43 -6.75 -17.55
C SER A 24 55.79 -5.63 -18.40
N GLN A 25 55.31 -6.06 -19.57
CA GLN A 25 54.40 -5.24 -20.37
C GLN A 25 53.34 -4.67 -19.44
N ALA A 26 53.50 -3.40 -19.10
CA ALA A 26 52.41 -2.62 -18.56
C ALA A 26 51.26 -2.69 -19.59
N ASP A 27 50.21 -3.38 -19.22
CA ASP A 27 48.98 -3.43 -20.01
C ASP A 27 48.56 -1.96 -20.27
N THR A 28 48.85 -1.49 -21.47
CA THR A 28 48.36 -0.18 -21.93
C THR A 28 46.83 -0.28 -21.89
N PRO A 29 46.12 0.57 -21.11
CA PRO A 29 44.67 0.50 -21.03
C PRO A 29 44.12 0.55 -22.45
N ALA A 30 43.35 -0.46 -22.83
CA ALA A 30 42.80 -0.62 -24.16
C ALA A 30 41.95 0.62 -24.47
N ARG A 31 42.31 1.33 -25.52
CA ARG A 31 41.69 2.62 -25.88
C ARG A 31 40.26 2.40 -26.32
N ALA A 32 39.29 2.99 -25.61
CA ALA A 32 37.89 2.97 -26.00
C ALA A 32 37.72 3.56 -27.41
N VAL A 33 37.04 2.84 -28.29
CA VAL A 33 36.69 3.25 -29.64
C VAL A 33 35.19 3.48 -29.77
N SER A 34 34.80 4.30 -30.73
CA SER A 34 33.39 4.52 -31.07
C SER A 34 33.09 3.92 -32.43
N GLU A 35 32.02 3.13 -32.51
CA GLU A 35 31.54 2.49 -33.74
C GLU A 35 30.12 2.92 -34.04
N GLN A 36 29.83 3.38 -35.25
CA GLN A 36 28.47 3.64 -35.71
C GLN A 36 27.97 2.45 -36.54
N ARG A 37 26.76 2.00 -36.23
CA ARG A 37 26.10 0.89 -36.96
C ARG A 37 24.89 1.39 -37.71
N SER A 38 24.80 1.06 -39.00
CA SER A 38 23.62 1.32 -39.80
C SER A 38 22.52 0.32 -39.44
N VAL A 39 21.33 0.82 -39.09
CA VAL A 39 20.17 0.02 -38.77
C VAL A 39 18.97 0.44 -39.62
N ALA A 40 18.10 -0.50 -39.95
CA ALA A 40 16.83 -0.19 -40.60
C ALA A 40 15.92 0.58 -39.63
N ALA A 41 14.83 1.17 -40.14
CA ALA A 41 13.84 1.83 -39.29
C ALA A 41 13.20 0.83 -38.30
N PHE A 42 12.99 1.27 -37.05
CA PHE A 42 12.38 0.49 -35.98
C PHE A 42 11.46 1.35 -35.11
N SER A 43 10.53 0.71 -34.43
CA SER A 43 9.63 1.35 -33.46
C SER A 43 9.62 0.62 -32.10
N ALA A 44 10.34 -0.47 -31.99
CA ALA A 44 10.52 -1.23 -30.76
C ALA A 44 12.02 -1.50 -30.52
N ILE A 45 12.41 -1.64 -29.26
CA ILE A 45 13.77 -1.99 -28.87
C ILE A 45 13.71 -3.18 -27.90
N GLU A 46 14.56 -4.19 -28.13
CA GLU A 46 14.81 -5.33 -27.24
C GLU A 46 16.28 -5.28 -26.82
N LEU A 47 16.52 -5.14 -25.51
CA LEU A 47 17.85 -5.04 -24.90
C LEU A 47 18.13 -6.26 -24.03
N SER A 48 19.24 -6.92 -24.28
CA SER A 48 19.77 -7.94 -23.38
C SER A 48 21.29 -7.80 -23.27
N GLY A 49 21.85 -8.21 -22.14
CA GLY A 49 23.28 -8.07 -21.86
C GLY A 49 23.60 -6.94 -20.87
N PRO A 50 24.87 -6.81 -20.49
CA PRO A 50 25.35 -5.92 -19.45
C PRO A 50 25.79 -4.55 -20.00
N TYR A 51 24.97 -3.92 -20.82
CA TYR A 51 25.32 -2.67 -21.50
C TYR A 51 24.67 -1.46 -20.84
N GLU A 52 25.40 -0.37 -20.73
CA GLU A 52 24.82 0.93 -20.39
C GLU A 52 24.20 1.53 -21.65
N VAL A 53 22.89 1.79 -21.64
CA VAL A 53 22.16 2.22 -22.84
C VAL A 53 21.50 3.59 -22.61
N ALA A 54 21.80 4.52 -23.51
CA ALA A 54 21.12 5.80 -23.56
C ALA A 54 20.27 5.90 -24.85
N ILE A 55 18.96 6.09 -24.68
CA ILE A 55 17.99 6.18 -25.76
C ILE A 55 17.43 7.61 -25.81
N ASP A 56 17.55 8.26 -26.97
CA ASP A 56 16.97 9.58 -27.21
C ASP A 56 15.91 9.50 -28.32
N THR A 57 14.71 9.98 -28.02
CA THR A 57 13.60 9.97 -28.97
C THR A 57 13.44 11.28 -29.75
N ARG A 58 14.24 12.31 -29.47
CA ARG A 58 14.20 13.61 -30.21
C ARG A 58 15.13 13.69 -31.42
N GLY A 59 16.13 12.81 -31.43
CA GLY A 59 17.17 12.82 -32.46
C GLY A 59 16.77 12.09 -33.74
N ARG A 60 17.75 11.91 -34.65
CA ARG A 60 17.60 11.03 -35.81
C ARG A 60 17.79 9.60 -35.39
N ALA A 61 17.14 8.68 -36.12
CA ALA A 61 17.39 7.24 -35.95
C ALA A 61 18.90 6.95 -36.15
N GLY A 62 19.49 6.21 -35.21
CA GLY A 62 20.92 5.90 -35.27
C GLY A 62 21.33 4.98 -34.11
N LEU A 63 22.47 4.36 -34.28
CA LEU A 63 23.06 3.47 -33.27
C LEU A 63 24.57 3.66 -33.22
N SER A 64 25.08 4.00 -32.05
CA SER A 64 26.52 4.06 -31.81
C SER A 64 26.90 3.32 -30.54
N LEU A 65 28.03 2.60 -30.60
CA LEU A 65 28.58 1.82 -29.52
C LEU A 65 29.96 2.40 -29.14
N ARG A 66 30.27 2.47 -27.86
CA ARG A 66 31.57 2.89 -27.34
C ARG A 66 32.06 1.90 -26.33
N GLY A 67 33.34 1.48 -26.48
CA GLY A 67 33.99 0.51 -25.60
C GLY A 67 35.29 0.01 -26.21
N GLU A 68 35.88 -1.01 -25.64
CA GLU A 68 37.02 -1.70 -26.22
C GLU A 68 36.61 -2.47 -27.49
N ARG A 69 37.46 -2.49 -28.51
CA ARG A 69 37.12 -3.12 -29.79
C ARG A 69 36.67 -4.58 -29.65
N GLY A 70 37.37 -5.37 -28.83
CA GLY A 70 36.98 -6.76 -28.60
C GLY A 70 35.64 -6.94 -27.95
N GLN A 71 35.20 -5.98 -27.11
CA GLN A 71 33.87 -5.97 -26.49
C GLN A 71 32.80 -5.56 -27.50
N LEU A 72 33.07 -4.56 -28.37
CA LEU A 72 32.14 -4.14 -29.40
C LEU A 72 31.86 -5.27 -30.41
N ASP A 73 32.87 -6.09 -30.73
CA ASP A 73 32.74 -7.27 -31.61
C ASP A 73 31.84 -8.35 -30.99
N GLU A 74 31.64 -8.36 -29.66
CA GLU A 74 30.77 -9.29 -28.94
C GLU A 74 29.30 -8.81 -28.86
N VAL A 75 29.02 -7.56 -29.23
CA VAL A 75 27.66 -7.01 -29.28
C VAL A 75 27.03 -7.28 -30.64
N GLU A 76 25.93 -8.01 -30.66
CA GLU A 76 25.11 -8.23 -31.84
C GLU A 76 23.98 -7.18 -31.89
N THR A 77 23.81 -6.55 -33.06
CA THR A 77 22.76 -5.55 -33.29
C THR A 77 22.14 -5.77 -34.65
N PHE A 78 20.84 -5.96 -34.70
CA PHE A 78 20.08 -6.13 -35.96
C PHE A 78 18.61 -5.71 -35.76
N VAL A 79 17.92 -5.47 -36.86
CA VAL A 79 16.48 -5.21 -36.82
C VAL A 79 15.73 -6.46 -37.30
N ARG A 80 14.79 -6.91 -36.48
CA ARG A 80 13.87 -8.01 -36.75
C ARG A 80 12.45 -7.48 -36.82
N GLY A 81 11.91 -7.39 -38.03
CA GLY A 81 10.64 -6.70 -38.26
C GLY A 81 10.77 -5.19 -38.01
N ASP A 82 10.13 -4.69 -36.99
CA ASP A 82 10.21 -3.29 -36.54
C ASP A 82 10.96 -3.15 -35.18
N THR A 83 11.62 -4.20 -34.71
CA THR A 83 12.32 -4.25 -33.43
C THR A 83 13.83 -4.25 -33.62
N LEU A 84 14.50 -3.22 -33.06
CA LEU A 84 15.96 -3.22 -32.90
C LEU A 84 16.33 -4.15 -31.75
N VAL A 85 17.09 -5.19 -32.05
CA VAL A 85 17.62 -6.15 -31.06
C VAL A 85 19.08 -5.83 -30.78
N VAL A 86 19.41 -5.70 -29.50
CA VAL A 86 20.78 -5.52 -28.99
C VAL A 86 21.04 -6.62 -27.96
N ARG A 87 22.00 -7.50 -28.27
CA ARG A 87 22.29 -8.68 -27.42
C ARG A 87 23.76 -9.11 -27.49
N PRO A 88 24.26 -9.88 -26.53
CA PRO A 88 25.53 -10.57 -26.67
C PRO A 88 25.48 -11.63 -27.77
N LYS A 89 26.58 -11.85 -28.49
CA LYS A 89 26.71 -12.98 -29.44
C LYS A 89 26.63 -14.30 -28.68
N GLU A 90 25.88 -15.27 -29.21
CA GLU A 90 25.59 -16.56 -28.56
C GLU A 90 26.83 -17.41 -28.24
N SER A 91 27.93 -17.20 -28.96
CA SER A 91 29.15 -18.04 -28.84
C SER A 91 29.92 -17.89 -27.52
N LYS A 92 29.55 -16.94 -26.64
CA LYS A 92 30.30 -16.62 -25.40
C LYS A 92 29.45 -16.42 -24.13
N LEU A 93 28.22 -16.87 -24.11
CA LEU A 93 27.39 -16.87 -22.89
C LEU A 93 28.04 -17.57 -21.68
N LEU A 94 29.07 -18.41 -21.90
CA LEU A 94 29.79 -19.14 -20.86
C LEU A 94 31.19 -18.56 -20.54
N SER A 95 31.64 -17.47 -21.17
CA SER A 95 32.98 -16.89 -21.01
C SER A 95 33.04 -15.59 -20.24
N PHE A 96 32.11 -15.31 -19.35
CA PHE A 96 32.27 -14.23 -18.39
C PHE A 96 33.33 -14.63 -17.33
N GLY A 97 34.60 -14.42 -17.66
CA GLY A 97 35.74 -14.68 -16.75
C GLY A 97 35.60 -13.80 -15.49
N PHE A 98 35.47 -14.43 -14.36
CA PHE A 98 35.64 -13.81 -13.05
C PHE A 98 37.04 -13.18 -12.98
N GLY A 99 37.14 -11.85 -12.86
CA GLY A 99 38.35 -11.23 -12.37
C GLY A 99 38.96 -10.04 -13.10
N GLN A 100 38.47 -9.57 -14.26
CA GLN A 100 38.95 -8.32 -14.85
C GLN A 100 37.84 -7.25 -14.83
N ARG A 101 38.12 -6.07 -14.29
CA ARG A 101 37.29 -4.86 -14.45
C ARG A 101 37.33 -4.50 -15.93
N ARG A 102 36.38 -4.98 -16.71
CA ARG A 102 36.17 -4.55 -18.10
C ARG A 102 35.37 -3.26 -18.06
N GLU A 103 35.75 -2.26 -18.87
CA GLU A 103 34.93 -1.08 -19.09
C GLU A 103 33.57 -1.52 -19.69
N THR A 104 32.47 -0.95 -19.17
CA THR A 104 31.13 -1.28 -19.67
C THR A 104 30.96 -0.71 -21.08
N VAL A 105 30.40 -1.48 -21.99
CA VAL A 105 30.03 -0.97 -23.33
C VAL A 105 28.85 0.00 -23.18
N VAL A 106 29.03 1.21 -23.67
CA VAL A 106 28.00 2.27 -23.70
C VAL A 106 27.37 2.30 -25.09
N ILE A 107 26.06 2.27 -25.15
CA ILE A 107 25.29 2.23 -26.39
C ILE A 107 24.35 3.44 -26.44
N HIS A 108 24.46 4.25 -27.49
CA HIS A 108 23.54 5.36 -27.75
C HIS A 108 22.61 5.01 -28.89
N ILE A 109 21.31 5.13 -28.68
CA ILE A 109 20.27 4.82 -29.65
C ILE A 109 19.40 6.07 -29.89
N GLY A 110 19.37 6.55 -31.13
CA GLY A 110 18.38 7.52 -31.59
C GLY A 110 17.13 6.81 -32.08
N ALA A 111 15.96 7.04 -31.44
CA ALA A 111 14.73 6.31 -31.71
C ALA A 111 13.48 7.21 -31.75
N PRO A 112 13.34 8.09 -32.76
CA PRO A 112 12.25 9.10 -32.80
C PRO A 112 10.84 8.51 -32.90
N ALA A 113 10.69 7.26 -33.35
CA ALA A 113 9.40 6.60 -33.50
C ALA A 113 9.15 5.49 -32.46
N LEU A 114 9.87 5.51 -31.32
CA LEU A 114 9.82 4.45 -30.33
C LEU A 114 8.43 4.35 -29.67
N LYS A 115 7.91 3.12 -29.62
CA LYS A 115 6.62 2.76 -29.00
C LYS A 115 6.76 1.75 -27.87
N SER A 116 7.86 0.96 -27.86
CA SER A 116 8.09 -0.02 -26.83
C SER A 116 9.58 -0.28 -26.57
N LEU A 117 9.87 -0.62 -25.31
CA LEU A 117 11.19 -1.03 -24.86
C LEU A 117 11.04 -2.27 -23.99
N SER A 118 11.77 -3.34 -24.32
CA SER A 118 11.90 -4.55 -23.51
C SER A 118 13.34 -4.71 -23.06
N MET A 119 13.57 -4.92 -21.77
CA MET A 119 14.86 -5.07 -21.13
C MET A 119 14.93 -6.38 -20.35
N SER A 120 15.84 -7.26 -20.75
CA SER A 120 16.14 -8.51 -20.04
C SER A 120 17.60 -8.58 -19.56
N GLY A 121 18.40 -7.58 -19.88
CA GLY A 121 19.81 -7.48 -19.51
C GLY A 121 20.04 -6.97 -18.09
N SER A 122 21.33 -6.96 -17.69
CA SER A 122 21.79 -6.44 -16.39
C SER A 122 22.38 -5.03 -16.49
N GLY A 123 22.42 -4.44 -17.66
CA GLY A 123 22.89 -3.07 -17.84
C GLY A 123 21.78 -2.05 -17.68
N ASP A 124 22.15 -0.87 -17.19
CA ASP A 124 21.20 0.21 -16.93
C ASP A 124 20.82 0.96 -18.21
N THR A 125 19.57 1.40 -18.27
CA THR A 125 19.05 2.11 -19.41
C THR A 125 18.43 3.46 -19.02
N THR A 126 18.83 4.51 -19.71
CA THR A 126 18.18 5.82 -19.64
C THR A 126 17.42 6.09 -20.93
N LEU A 127 16.11 6.31 -20.84
CA LEU A 127 15.23 6.64 -21.95
C LEU A 127 14.70 8.06 -21.82
N GLY A 128 15.20 8.94 -22.67
CA GLY A 128 14.89 10.38 -22.63
C GLY A 128 13.76 10.78 -23.58
N GLN A 129 12.87 11.67 -23.06
CA GLN A 129 11.92 12.45 -23.85
C GLN A 129 10.91 11.63 -24.67
N VAL A 130 10.43 10.54 -24.09
CA VAL A 130 9.35 9.74 -24.69
C VAL A 130 8.12 10.61 -24.92
N SER A 131 7.48 10.45 -26.06
CA SER A 131 6.23 11.14 -26.37
C SER A 131 5.33 10.26 -27.24
N GLY A 132 4.02 10.36 -27.02
CA GLY A 132 3.06 9.63 -27.86
C GLY A 132 1.78 9.26 -27.12
N GLU A 133 0.88 8.60 -27.86
CA GLU A 133 -0.40 8.15 -27.35
C GLU A 133 -0.26 6.90 -26.45
N ARG A 134 0.58 5.95 -26.87
CA ARG A 134 0.80 4.68 -26.18
C ARG A 134 2.28 4.35 -26.12
N PHE A 135 2.71 3.89 -24.96
CA PHE A 135 4.06 3.40 -24.76
C PHE A 135 4.06 2.14 -23.89
N ALA A 136 4.87 1.15 -24.25
CA ALA A 136 4.99 -0.10 -23.52
C ALA A 136 6.42 -0.29 -23.00
N LEU A 137 6.55 -0.66 -21.74
CA LEU A 137 7.80 -0.98 -21.06
C LEU A 137 7.71 -2.39 -20.46
N ASP A 138 8.70 -3.20 -20.73
CA ASP A 138 8.85 -4.55 -20.16
C ASP A 138 10.24 -4.69 -19.53
N LEU A 139 10.30 -4.89 -18.21
CA LEU A 139 11.51 -5.01 -17.42
C LEU A 139 11.58 -6.40 -16.79
N SER A 140 12.33 -7.30 -17.39
CA SER A 140 12.48 -8.68 -16.93
C SER A 140 13.88 -9.02 -16.40
N GLY A 141 14.85 -8.13 -16.64
CA GLY A 141 16.23 -8.24 -16.19
C GLY A 141 16.52 -7.58 -14.83
N PRO A 142 17.77 -7.65 -14.38
CA PRO A 142 18.23 -6.97 -13.18
C PRO A 142 18.76 -5.53 -13.41
N GLY A 143 18.81 -5.05 -14.66
CA GLY A 143 19.24 -3.68 -14.99
C GLY A 143 18.16 -2.64 -14.67
N ASP A 144 18.58 -1.46 -14.24
CA ASP A 144 17.70 -0.36 -13.89
C ASP A 144 17.23 0.43 -15.13
N LEU A 145 16.02 0.98 -15.06
CA LEU A 145 15.44 1.80 -16.10
C LEU A 145 15.05 3.17 -15.58
N GLU A 146 15.56 4.21 -16.20
CA GLU A 146 15.12 5.59 -15.97
C GLU A 146 14.42 6.15 -17.21
N VAL A 147 13.19 6.68 -17.05
CA VAL A 147 12.39 7.21 -18.16
C VAL A 147 11.93 8.63 -17.91
N SER A 148 11.99 9.46 -18.97
CA SER A 148 11.45 10.81 -18.93
C SER A 148 10.63 11.15 -20.17
N GLY A 149 9.67 12.07 -20.05
CA GLY A 149 8.84 12.50 -21.17
C GLY A 149 7.36 12.65 -20.81
N ALA A 150 6.49 12.41 -21.80
CA ALA A 150 5.04 12.45 -21.60
C ALA A 150 4.32 11.52 -22.57
N VAL A 151 3.43 10.67 -22.06
CA VAL A 151 2.61 9.76 -22.86
C VAL A 151 1.16 9.82 -22.37
N ARG A 152 0.20 9.40 -23.18
CA ARG A 152 -1.17 9.28 -22.69
C ARG A 152 -1.36 7.95 -21.95
N ASP A 153 -1.06 6.84 -22.57
CA ASP A 153 -1.28 5.51 -22.02
C ASP A 153 0.07 4.79 -21.88
N LEU A 154 0.43 4.44 -20.63
CA LEU A 154 1.62 3.66 -20.30
C LEU A 154 1.22 2.25 -19.88
N ALA A 155 1.80 1.25 -20.54
CA ALA A 155 1.80 -0.14 -20.07
C ALA A 155 3.19 -0.48 -19.53
N LEU A 156 3.28 -0.86 -18.25
CA LEU A 156 4.54 -1.19 -17.58
C LEU A 156 4.45 -2.58 -16.94
N THR A 157 5.35 -3.46 -17.33
CA THR A 157 5.52 -4.78 -16.74
C THR A 157 6.91 -4.86 -16.12
N VAL A 158 6.98 -5.24 -14.83
CA VAL A 158 8.24 -5.47 -14.10
C VAL A 158 8.22 -6.87 -13.51
N SER A 159 9.02 -7.75 -14.05
CA SER A 159 9.16 -9.15 -13.58
C SER A 159 10.59 -9.46 -13.11
N GLY A 160 11.53 -8.59 -13.42
CA GLY A 160 12.92 -8.66 -12.99
C GLY A 160 13.17 -8.08 -11.61
N SER A 161 14.45 -7.94 -11.27
CA SER A 161 14.93 -7.31 -10.05
C SER A 161 15.47 -5.88 -10.25
N GLY A 162 15.49 -5.40 -11.48
CA GLY A 162 15.87 -4.01 -11.79
C GLY A 162 14.76 -3.03 -11.43
N ASP A 163 15.13 -1.85 -11.01
CA ASP A 163 14.22 -0.77 -10.63
C ASP A 163 13.76 0.05 -11.85
N ALA A 164 12.50 0.48 -11.81
CA ALA A 164 11.94 1.39 -12.81
C ALA A 164 11.66 2.78 -12.21
N ARG A 165 12.47 3.79 -12.60
CA ARG A 165 12.36 5.18 -12.14
C ARG A 165 11.69 6.04 -13.20
N LEU A 166 10.37 6.26 -13.05
CA LEU A 166 9.53 6.98 -13.98
C LEU A 166 8.97 8.31 -13.43
N GLN A 167 9.54 8.86 -12.35
CA GLN A 167 9.05 10.13 -11.77
C GLN A 167 9.11 11.32 -12.73
N ARG A 168 9.97 11.24 -13.77
CA ARG A 168 10.09 12.26 -14.83
C ARG A 168 9.25 11.96 -16.07
N LEU A 169 8.48 10.89 -16.07
CA LEU A 169 7.50 10.54 -17.09
C LEU A 169 6.09 10.94 -16.63
N ARG A 170 5.42 11.80 -17.38
CA ARG A 170 4.01 12.11 -17.18
C ARG A 170 3.15 11.11 -17.95
N ALA A 171 2.10 10.62 -17.33
CA ALA A 171 1.14 9.76 -18.02
C ALA A 171 -0.30 10.10 -17.60
N SER A 172 -1.25 9.99 -18.54
CA SER A 172 -2.65 10.09 -18.16
C SER A 172 -3.14 8.77 -17.56
N ASN A 173 -2.91 7.66 -18.25
CA ASN A 173 -3.31 6.34 -17.78
C ASN A 173 -2.10 5.43 -17.64
N VAL A 174 -2.05 4.69 -16.55
CA VAL A 174 -1.00 3.71 -16.30
C VAL A 174 -1.62 2.35 -15.99
N ALA A 175 -1.18 1.33 -16.72
CA ALA A 175 -1.43 -0.06 -16.41
C ALA A 175 -0.09 -0.71 -15.98
N LEU A 176 0.04 -1.03 -14.69
CA LEU A 176 1.23 -1.59 -14.08
C LEU A 176 0.99 -3.02 -13.64
N THR A 177 1.94 -3.90 -13.97
CA THR A 177 2.01 -5.26 -13.44
C THR A 177 3.42 -5.51 -12.89
N MET A 178 3.52 -5.85 -11.61
CA MET A 178 4.76 -6.18 -10.93
C MET A 178 4.68 -7.62 -10.38
N SER A 179 5.62 -8.45 -10.77
CA SER A 179 5.73 -9.83 -10.30
C SER A 179 7.13 -10.18 -9.76
N GLY A 180 8.10 -9.35 -10.02
CA GLY A 180 9.49 -9.45 -9.54
C GLY A 180 9.73 -8.71 -8.23
N PRO A 181 11.00 -8.69 -7.78
CA PRO A 181 11.44 -7.92 -6.61
C PRO A 181 11.89 -6.48 -6.93
N GLY A 182 11.91 -6.06 -8.20
CA GLY A 182 12.29 -4.70 -8.60
C GLY A 182 11.23 -3.65 -8.21
N ASP A 183 11.67 -2.48 -7.80
CA ASP A 183 10.82 -1.38 -7.38
C ASP A 183 10.37 -0.49 -8.55
N VAL A 184 9.20 0.11 -8.40
CA VAL A 184 8.67 1.07 -9.37
C VAL A 184 8.36 2.40 -8.70
N ARG A 185 8.91 3.47 -9.26
CA ARG A 185 8.62 4.85 -8.82
C ARG A 185 7.96 5.64 -9.94
N LEU A 186 6.73 6.07 -9.70
CA LEU A 186 5.89 6.86 -10.62
C LEU A 186 5.62 8.25 -10.05
N ALA A 187 5.32 9.21 -10.94
CA ALA A 187 4.76 10.49 -10.50
C ALA A 187 3.88 11.12 -11.58
N ASN A 188 3.01 12.06 -11.15
CA ASN A 188 2.22 12.92 -12.04
C ASN A 188 1.33 12.15 -13.04
N ILE A 189 0.52 11.24 -12.51
CA ILE A 189 -0.53 10.55 -13.27
C ILE A 189 -1.84 11.32 -13.09
N ASP A 190 -2.55 11.65 -14.18
CA ASP A 190 -3.70 12.56 -14.17
C ASP A 190 -5.04 11.95 -14.66
N GLY A 191 -5.13 10.65 -14.87
CA GLY A 191 -6.31 9.96 -15.34
C GLY A 191 -6.63 8.70 -14.55
N ALA A 192 -6.06 7.55 -14.91
CA ALA A 192 -6.31 6.28 -14.25
C ALA A 192 -5.01 5.53 -13.93
N LEU A 193 -4.99 4.87 -12.76
CA LEU A 193 -3.92 3.94 -12.39
C LEU A 193 -4.53 2.56 -12.11
N HIS A 194 -4.09 1.55 -12.87
CA HIS A 194 -4.37 0.14 -12.62
C HIS A 194 -3.07 -0.54 -12.22
N ALA A 195 -2.91 -0.88 -10.95
CA ALA A 195 -1.71 -1.50 -10.42
C ALA A 195 -1.99 -2.90 -9.90
N ARG A 196 -1.19 -3.88 -10.34
CA ARG A 196 -1.19 -5.25 -9.83
C ARG A 196 0.19 -5.62 -9.37
N ILE A 197 0.33 -5.95 -8.08
CA ILE A 197 1.59 -6.36 -7.47
C ILE A 197 1.41 -7.76 -6.90
N SER A 198 2.20 -8.70 -7.39
CA SER A 198 2.27 -10.08 -6.88
C SER A 198 3.68 -10.46 -6.42
N GLY A 199 4.67 -9.67 -6.77
CA GLY A 199 6.06 -9.80 -6.33
C GLY A 199 6.33 -9.18 -4.96
N SER A 200 7.61 -9.05 -4.65
CA SER A 200 8.11 -8.40 -3.43
C SER A 200 8.66 -6.98 -3.66
N GLY A 201 8.64 -6.50 -4.90
CA GLY A 201 9.00 -5.12 -5.22
C GLY A 201 7.91 -4.15 -4.83
N ASP A 202 8.30 -2.91 -4.49
CA ASP A 202 7.44 -1.86 -3.99
C ASP A 202 7.01 -0.89 -5.11
N LEU A 203 5.80 -0.36 -4.98
CA LEU A 203 5.31 0.74 -5.80
C LEU A 203 5.21 2.02 -4.98
N GLU A 204 5.92 3.05 -5.40
CA GLU A 204 5.74 4.42 -4.90
C GLU A 204 5.21 5.32 -6.03
N ALA A 205 4.07 6.01 -5.78
CA ALA A 205 3.49 6.92 -6.77
C ALA A 205 3.04 8.24 -6.12
N ASP A 206 3.60 9.34 -6.62
CA ASP A 206 3.43 10.68 -6.08
C ASP A 206 2.69 11.62 -7.04
N GLY A 207 2.07 12.66 -6.48
CA GLY A 207 1.42 13.72 -7.28
C GLY A 207 0.26 13.22 -8.13
N LEU A 208 -0.44 12.20 -7.64
CA LEU A 208 -1.56 11.58 -8.33
C LEU A 208 -2.77 12.52 -8.39
N ARG A 209 -3.43 12.57 -9.54
CA ARG A 209 -4.71 13.26 -9.77
C ARG A 209 -5.62 12.37 -10.61
N LEU A 210 -6.11 11.31 -9.97
CA LEU A 210 -6.78 10.23 -10.67
C LEU A 210 -8.31 10.41 -10.69
N ALA A 211 -8.93 10.05 -11.79
CA ALA A 211 -10.37 9.77 -11.79
C ALA A 211 -10.64 8.43 -11.11
N ARG A 212 -9.77 7.42 -11.34
CA ARG A 212 -9.90 6.07 -10.79
C ARG A 212 -8.56 5.45 -10.47
N LEU A 213 -8.49 4.81 -9.30
CA LEU A 213 -7.42 3.93 -8.87
C LEU A 213 -7.97 2.51 -8.66
N GLU A 214 -7.39 1.53 -9.34
CA GLU A 214 -7.60 0.11 -9.08
C GLU A 214 -6.29 -0.53 -8.66
N ALA A 215 -6.20 -1.01 -7.43
CA ALA A 215 -5.02 -1.61 -6.85
C ALA A 215 -5.30 -3.06 -6.42
N ARG A 216 -4.44 -3.99 -6.83
CA ARG A 216 -4.44 -5.37 -6.35
C ARG A 216 -3.06 -5.72 -5.85
N LEU A 217 -2.99 -6.09 -4.57
CA LEU A 217 -1.78 -6.45 -3.87
C LEU A 217 -1.91 -7.87 -3.32
N SER A 218 -1.20 -8.81 -3.93
CA SER A 218 -1.24 -10.21 -3.55
C SER A 218 0.10 -10.74 -3.05
N GLY A 219 1.18 -10.00 -3.27
CA GLY A 219 2.54 -10.29 -2.82
C GLY A 219 2.89 -9.66 -1.47
N PRO A 220 4.16 -9.75 -1.08
CA PRO A 220 4.70 -9.07 0.11
C PRO A 220 5.19 -7.63 -0.15
N GLY A 221 5.28 -7.17 -1.41
CA GLY A 221 5.67 -5.79 -1.73
C GLY A 221 4.63 -4.78 -1.32
N ASP A 222 5.04 -3.57 -1.00
CA ASP A 222 4.19 -2.49 -0.53
C ASP A 222 3.75 -1.54 -1.66
N MET A 223 2.65 -0.84 -1.43
CA MET A 223 2.14 0.18 -2.33
C MET A 223 1.90 1.48 -1.57
N VAL A 224 2.65 2.54 -1.91
CA VAL A 224 2.57 3.87 -1.29
C VAL A 224 2.10 4.89 -2.31
N LEU A 225 0.94 5.50 -2.06
CA LEU A 225 0.26 6.36 -3.03
C LEU A 225 -0.08 7.73 -2.43
N ARG A 226 0.32 8.82 -3.08
CA ARG A 226 0.11 10.19 -2.59
C ARG A 226 -0.53 11.08 -3.63
N GLY A 227 -1.54 11.87 -3.23
CA GLY A 227 -2.24 12.80 -4.12
C GLY A 227 -3.75 12.80 -3.96
N ALA A 228 -4.50 12.61 -5.05
CA ALA A 228 -5.96 12.56 -5.04
C ALA A 228 -6.52 11.56 -6.05
N SER A 229 -7.66 10.94 -5.73
CA SER A 229 -8.42 10.08 -6.62
C SER A 229 -9.93 10.28 -6.45
N GLY A 230 -10.68 10.30 -7.54
CA GLY A 230 -12.15 10.29 -7.49
C GLY A 230 -12.69 9.00 -6.89
N GLU A 231 -12.15 7.87 -7.29
CA GLU A 231 -12.54 6.53 -6.84
C GLU A 231 -11.30 5.69 -6.56
N VAL A 232 -11.26 5.02 -5.42
CA VAL A 232 -10.23 4.05 -5.02
C VAL A 232 -10.88 2.69 -4.83
N ARG A 233 -10.36 1.67 -5.50
CA ARG A 233 -10.63 0.26 -5.26
C ARG A 233 -9.35 -0.46 -4.95
N ALA A 234 -9.24 -1.02 -3.74
CA ALA A 234 -8.06 -1.75 -3.31
C ALA A 234 -8.44 -3.17 -2.87
N GLU A 235 -7.71 -4.14 -3.37
CA GLU A 235 -7.82 -5.55 -2.97
C GLU A 235 -6.45 -6.00 -2.45
N VAL A 236 -6.37 -6.33 -1.16
CA VAL A 236 -5.14 -6.75 -0.48
C VAL A 236 -5.31 -8.17 0.05
N THR A 237 -4.65 -9.11 -0.61
CA THR A 237 -4.69 -10.54 -0.26
C THR A 237 -3.33 -11.04 0.22
N GLY A 238 -2.26 -10.30 -0.05
CA GLY A 238 -0.89 -10.57 0.36
C GLY A 238 -0.55 -10.06 1.76
N SER A 239 0.74 -10.08 2.07
CA SER A 239 1.29 -9.53 3.31
C SER A 239 1.84 -8.11 3.17
N GLY A 240 1.96 -7.60 1.95
CA GLY A 240 2.32 -6.22 1.69
C GLY A 240 1.21 -5.24 2.08
N SER A 241 1.59 -4.00 2.39
CA SER A 241 0.69 -2.95 2.86
C SER A 241 0.25 -2.03 1.71
N PHE A 242 -1.02 -1.63 1.76
CA PHE A 242 -1.56 -0.61 0.88
C PHE A 242 -1.66 0.71 1.65
N ASP A 243 -0.72 1.61 1.42
CA ASP A 243 -0.67 2.93 2.05
C ASP A 243 -1.16 4.03 1.09
N ALA A 244 -2.38 4.47 1.30
CA ALA A 244 -3.03 5.62 0.70
C ALA A 244 -3.48 6.64 1.76
N CYS A 245 -2.75 6.74 2.89
CA CYS A 245 -3.03 7.70 3.95
C CYS A 245 -2.93 9.14 3.46
N ASP A 246 -2.03 9.42 2.52
CA ASP A 246 -1.81 10.73 1.90
C ASP A 246 -2.50 10.87 0.53
N LEU A 247 -3.49 10.00 0.24
CA LEU A 247 -4.30 10.05 -0.97
C LEU A 247 -5.73 10.48 -0.64
N ALA A 248 -6.10 11.69 -0.99
CA ALA A 248 -7.48 12.15 -0.84
C ALA A 248 -8.40 11.38 -1.80
N ALA A 249 -9.42 10.71 -1.28
CA ALA A 249 -10.34 9.90 -2.09
C ALA A 249 -11.79 10.40 -2.00
N GLY A 250 -12.48 10.51 -3.14
CA GLY A 250 -13.92 10.79 -3.17
C GLY A 250 -14.73 9.59 -2.67
N ARG A 251 -14.47 8.41 -3.24
CA ARG A 251 -15.00 7.12 -2.79
C ARG A 251 -13.86 6.14 -2.58
N ALA A 252 -13.96 5.33 -1.54
CA ALA A 252 -13.03 4.24 -1.31
C ALA A 252 -13.79 2.93 -1.06
N SER A 253 -13.35 1.88 -1.75
CA SER A 253 -13.78 0.51 -1.54
C SER A 253 -12.57 -0.37 -1.33
N THR A 254 -12.49 -1.09 -0.20
CA THR A 254 -11.37 -1.97 0.11
C THR A 254 -11.83 -3.35 0.51
N LEU A 255 -11.13 -4.35 -0.01
CA LEU A 255 -11.24 -5.74 0.40
C LEU A 255 -9.87 -6.21 0.88
N GLN A 256 -9.76 -6.50 2.16
CA GLN A 256 -8.56 -7.03 2.78
C GLN A 256 -8.82 -8.43 3.31
N SER A 257 -8.11 -9.41 2.79
CA SER A 257 -8.22 -10.81 3.21
C SER A 257 -6.88 -11.43 3.65
N GLY A 258 -5.78 -10.71 3.42
CA GLY A 258 -4.42 -11.09 3.83
C GLY A 258 -4.01 -10.51 5.19
N PRO A 259 -2.74 -10.71 5.57
CA PRO A 259 -2.14 -10.09 6.76
C PRO A 259 -1.62 -8.66 6.51
N GLY A 260 -1.60 -8.17 5.27
CA GLY A 260 -1.15 -6.80 4.95
C GLY A 260 -2.11 -5.74 5.43
N ASP A 261 -1.60 -4.58 5.83
CA ASP A 261 -2.38 -3.46 6.32
C ASP A 261 -2.93 -2.58 5.19
N VAL A 262 -4.05 -1.92 5.46
CA VAL A 262 -4.66 -0.92 4.58
C VAL A 262 -4.77 0.41 5.29
N CYS A 263 -4.17 1.44 4.73
CA CYS A 263 -4.37 2.82 5.17
C CYS A 263 -5.08 3.65 4.10
N LEU A 264 -6.12 4.37 4.51
CA LEU A 264 -6.85 5.34 3.70
C LEU A 264 -6.87 6.68 4.42
N GLY A 265 -6.65 7.77 3.70
CA GLY A 265 -6.66 9.11 4.26
C GLY A 265 -7.49 10.10 3.45
N GLY A 266 -7.62 11.30 4.01
CA GLY A 266 -8.27 12.43 3.35
C GLY A 266 -9.81 12.45 3.47
N ALA A 267 -10.42 13.35 2.71
CA ALA A 267 -11.87 13.63 2.81
C ALA A 267 -12.68 12.59 2.01
N ILE A 268 -12.73 11.35 2.50
CA ILE A 268 -13.51 10.28 1.85
C ILE A 268 -15.00 10.54 2.07
N ALA A 269 -15.75 10.72 0.97
CA ALA A 269 -17.18 10.99 1.01
C ALA A 269 -18.04 9.71 1.14
N GLN A 270 -17.51 8.58 0.72
CA GLN A 270 -18.15 7.26 0.85
C GLN A 270 -17.10 6.19 1.07
N LEU A 271 -17.26 5.38 2.13
CA LEU A 271 -16.39 4.25 2.46
C LEU A 271 -17.17 2.93 2.45
N ASP A 272 -16.67 1.92 1.76
CA ASP A 272 -17.10 0.52 1.87
C ASP A 272 -15.88 -0.35 2.08
N ALA A 273 -15.71 -0.88 3.31
CA ALA A 273 -14.52 -1.61 3.69
C ALA A 273 -14.87 -2.99 4.25
N GLU A 274 -14.13 -3.99 3.81
CA GLU A 274 -14.22 -5.36 4.31
C GLU A 274 -12.84 -5.85 4.74
N VAL A 275 -12.74 -6.31 5.99
CA VAL A 275 -11.54 -6.83 6.62
C VAL A 275 -11.80 -8.27 7.05
N GLY A 276 -11.26 -9.21 6.29
CA GLY A 276 -11.39 -10.65 6.53
C GLY A 276 -10.09 -11.31 6.98
N GLY A 277 -8.96 -10.63 6.79
CA GLY A 277 -7.63 -11.09 7.17
C GLY A 277 -7.23 -10.71 8.59
N SER A 278 -5.93 -10.85 8.87
CA SER A 278 -5.31 -10.46 10.15
C SER A 278 -4.62 -9.09 10.09
N GLY A 279 -4.52 -8.48 8.93
CA GLY A 279 -4.02 -7.11 8.80
C GLY A 279 -5.08 -6.09 9.24
N ASN A 280 -4.65 -4.85 9.46
CA ASN A 280 -5.48 -3.80 10.01
C ASN A 280 -5.96 -2.82 8.93
N LEU A 281 -7.13 -2.23 9.17
CA LEU A 281 -7.64 -1.12 8.39
C LEU A 281 -7.53 0.18 9.18
N THR A 282 -6.88 1.18 8.63
CA THR A 282 -6.86 2.54 9.17
C THR A 282 -7.52 3.50 8.16
N ALA A 283 -8.57 4.23 8.56
CA ALA A 283 -9.19 5.25 7.72
C ALA A 283 -9.36 6.56 8.51
N LEU A 284 -8.57 7.57 8.13
CA LEU A 284 -8.46 8.83 8.86
C LEU A 284 -8.99 10.02 8.05
N GLY A 285 -9.53 11.01 8.75
CA GLY A 285 -10.01 12.23 8.12
C GLY A 285 -11.31 12.08 7.33
N LEU A 286 -12.09 11.04 7.63
CA LEU A 286 -13.38 10.77 6.98
C LEU A 286 -14.30 12.00 7.03
N ARG A 287 -14.94 12.32 5.93
CA ARG A 287 -16.05 13.30 5.81
C ARG A 287 -17.17 12.65 5.01
N ALA A 288 -17.60 11.49 5.46
CA ALA A 288 -18.45 10.61 4.69
C ALA A 288 -19.95 10.87 4.94
N GLN A 289 -20.73 10.83 3.88
CA GLN A 289 -22.19 10.72 4.01
C GLN A 289 -22.58 9.33 4.52
N ALA A 290 -21.88 8.30 4.05
CA ALA A 290 -22.07 6.91 4.46
C ALA A 290 -20.74 6.16 4.56
N ALA A 291 -20.61 5.34 5.60
CA ALA A 291 -19.50 4.41 5.75
C ALA A 291 -20.05 3.03 6.16
N THR A 292 -19.58 1.99 5.47
CA THR A 292 -19.89 0.59 5.78
C THR A 292 -18.59 -0.13 6.09
N LEU A 293 -18.55 -0.84 7.22
CA LEU A 293 -17.45 -1.69 7.62
C LEU A 293 -17.94 -3.12 7.88
N ARG A 294 -17.27 -4.10 7.30
CA ARG A 294 -17.44 -5.53 7.61
C ARG A 294 -16.12 -6.06 8.14
N LEU A 295 -16.10 -6.52 9.39
CA LEU A 295 -14.95 -7.06 10.08
C LEU A 295 -15.22 -8.53 10.43
N HIS A 296 -14.62 -9.45 9.68
CA HIS A 296 -14.84 -10.89 9.81
C HIS A 296 -13.62 -11.62 10.36
N GLY A 297 -12.43 -11.01 10.23
CA GLY A 297 -11.15 -11.55 10.63
C GLY A 297 -10.74 -11.19 12.06
N PRO A 298 -9.50 -11.52 12.43
CA PRO A 298 -8.86 -11.07 13.66
C PRO A 298 -8.19 -9.69 13.56
N GLY A 299 -8.09 -9.10 12.36
CA GLY A 299 -7.52 -7.77 12.16
C GLY A 299 -8.42 -6.67 12.71
N ASP A 300 -7.83 -5.56 13.13
CA ASP A 300 -8.53 -4.42 13.72
C ASP A 300 -8.89 -3.35 12.67
N ALA A 301 -9.88 -2.53 13.02
CA ALA A 301 -10.22 -1.37 12.21
C ALA A 301 -10.18 -0.08 13.05
N ARG A 302 -9.46 0.94 12.57
CA ARG A 302 -9.43 2.29 13.16
C ARG A 302 -10.04 3.32 12.23
N LEU A 303 -11.07 4.02 12.68
CA LEU A 303 -11.77 5.03 11.90
C LEU A 303 -11.80 6.37 12.66
N ALA A 304 -11.53 7.48 11.94
CA ALA A 304 -11.61 8.82 12.52
C ALA A 304 -12.16 9.84 11.53
N GLY A 305 -12.92 10.82 12.03
CA GLY A 305 -13.53 11.88 11.23
C GLY A 305 -15.02 12.07 11.52
N THR A 306 -15.81 12.34 10.48
CA THR A 306 -17.27 12.54 10.57
C THR A 306 -18.01 11.68 9.56
N VAL A 307 -19.10 11.02 9.99
CA VAL A 307 -19.92 10.16 9.13
C VAL A 307 -21.41 10.42 9.39
N GLY A 308 -22.21 10.58 8.34
CA GLY A 308 -23.67 10.67 8.46
C GLY A 308 -24.27 9.32 8.88
N GLU A 309 -24.17 8.32 8.02
CA GLU A 309 -24.69 6.97 8.21
C GLU A 309 -23.53 5.97 8.37
N PHE A 310 -23.38 5.40 9.55
CA PHE A 310 -22.34 4.40 9.84
C PHE A 310 -22.95 3.03 10.06
N LYS A 311 -22.47 2.04 9.31
CA LYS A 311 -22.86 0.63 9.46
C LYS A 311 -21.64 -0.21 9.72
N ALA A 312 -21.59 -0.91 10.85
CA ALA A 312 -20.54 -1.86 11.16
C ALA A 312 -21.11 -3.25 11.44
N GLN A 313 -20.53 -4.26 10.79
CA GLN A 313 -20.84 -5.67 11.03
C GLN A 313 -19.57 -6.37 11.44
N MET A 314 -19.54 -6.93 12.65
CA MET A 314 -18.39 -7.61 13.23
C MET A 314 -18.77 -9.05 13.56
N SER A 315 -18.01 -10.00 13.04
CA SER A 315 -18.15 -11.42 13.33
C SER A 315 -16.84 -12.09 13.72
N GLY A 316 -15.71 -11.41 13.50
CA GLY A 316 -14.38 -11.83 13.90
C GLY A 316 -14.03 -11.49 15.34
N SER A 317 -12.75 -11.63 15.69
CA SER A 317 -12.19 -11.26 16.98
C SER A 317 -11.50 -9.90 17.01
N GLY A 318 -11.35 -9.25 15.85
CA GLY A 318 -10.76 -7.92 15.75
C GLY A 318 -11.64 -6.85 16.38
N ASP A 319 -11.00 -5.76 16.82
CA ASP A 319 -11.64 -4.62 17.48
C ASP A 319 -11.93 -3.49 16.47
N LEU A 320 -12.99 -2.72 16.75
CA LEU A 320 -13.29 -1.47 16.04
C LEU A 320 -12.99 -0.28 16.95
N ASP A 321 -11.90 0.41 16.68
CA ASP A 321 -11.57 1.72 17.27
C ASP A 321 -12.14 2.85 16.38
N ALA A 322 -13.32 3.32 16.73
CA ALA A 322 -13.94 4.52 16.17
C ALA A 322 -14.03 5.64 17.24
N GLY A 323 -13.10 5.63 18.21
CA GLY A 323 -12.99 6.65 19.26
C GLY A 323 -12.68 8.06 18.73
N GLY A 324 -12.23 8.18 17.46
CA GLY A 324 -12.08 9.44 16.76
C GLY A 324 -13.21 9.76 15.75
N LEU A 325 -14.31 8.98 15.71
CA LEU A 325 -15.36 9.09 14.72
C LEU A 325 -16.65 9.70 15.30
N ALA A 326 -17.05 10.87 14.81
CA ALA A 326 -18.35 11.46 15.10
C ALA A 326 -19.38 11.02 14.05
N VAL A 327 -20.52 10.48 14.53
CA VAL A 327 -21.53 9.85 13.66
C VAL A 327 -22.90 10.47 13.90
N THR A 328 -23.70 10.63 12.85
CA THR A 328 -25.10 11.03 13.03
C THR A 328 -25.96 9.81 13.39
N ASN A 329 -25.99 8.79 12.54
CA ASN A 329 -26.72 7.54 12.77
C ASN A 329 -25.74 6.36 12.71
N ALA A 330 -25.78 5.51 13.72
CA ALA A 330 -24.96 4.29 13.77
C ALA A 330 -25.81 3.04 13.88
N MET A 331 -25.53 2.05 13.02
CA MET A 331 -26.08 0.69 13.10
C MET A 331 -24.93 -0.30 13.27
N LEU A 332 -24.86 -0.91 14.44
CA LEU A 332 -23.76 -1.80 14.84
C LEU A 332 -24.30 -3.22 15.06
N LYS A 333 -23.67 -4.22 14.45
CA LYS A 333 -23.99 -5.64 14.65
C LYS A 333 -22.71 -6.39 15.02
N ALA A 334 -22.61 -6.86 16.23
CA ALA A 334 -21.46 -7.60 16.74
C ALA A 334 -21.86 -9.02 17.16
N ARG A 335 -21.19 -10.02 16.60
CA ARG A 335 -21.41 -11.44 16.91
C ARG A 335 -20.17 -12.13 17.47
N GLY A 336 -19.01 -11.49 17.35
CA GLY A 336 -17.72 -11.96 17.83
C GLY A 336 -17.38 -11.49 19.24
N PRO A 337 -16.16 -11.78 19.72
CA PRO A 337 -15.63 -11.26 20.97
C PRO A 337 -15.04 -9.85 20.86
N GLY A 338 -14.83 -9.32 19.64
CA GLY A 338 -14.22 -8.02 19.41
C GLY A 338 -15.03 -6.87 20.01
N GLY A 339 -14.33 -5.86 20.55
CA GLY A 339 -14.90 -4.66 21.11
C GLY A 339 -15.21 -3.59 20.07
N ILE A 340 -16.13 -2.70 20.41
CA ILE A 340 -16.47 -1.51 19.62
C ILE A 340 -16.30 -0.28 20.50
N GLU A 341 -15.44 0.63 20.11
CA GLU A 341 -15.37 1.97 20.68
C GLU A 341 -15.87 2.99 19.62
N LEU A 342 -16.92 3.75 19.94
CA LEU A 342 -17.46 4.79 19.07
C LEU A 342 -17.55 6.10 19.85
N ALA A 343 -16.92 7.18 19.34
CA ALA A 343 -16.79 8.43 20.09
C ALA A 343 -18.13 9.04 20.42
N GLN A 344 -18.93 9.38 19.42
CA GLN A 344 -20.19 10.08 19.61
C GLN A 344 -21.21 9.81 18.52
N VAL A 345 -22.47 9.60 18.93
CA VAL A 345 -23.64 9.54 18.03
C VAL A 345 -24.55 10.71 18.33
N SER A 346 -24.96 11.44 17.28
CA SER A 346 -25.72 12.70 17.45
C SER A 346 -27.23 12.57 17.19
N ASP A 347 -27.71 11.44 16.66
CA ASP A 347 -29.16 11.21 16.47
C ASP A 347 -29.58 9.80 16.94
N THR A 348 -29.24 8.74 16.22
CA THR A 348 -29.71 7.37 16.51
C THR A 348 -28.57 6.40 16.61
N LEU A 349 -28.51 5.62 17.72
CA LEU A 349 -27.63 4.47 17.88
C LEU A 349 -28.49 3.18 17.94
N GLU A 350 -28.30 2.30 16.97
CA GLU A 350 -28.88 0.97 16.96
C GLU A 350 -27.75 -0.06 17.08
N ALA A 351 -27.78 -0.91 18.11
CA ALA A 351 -26.74 -1.91 18.38
C ALA A 351 -27.35 -3.28 18.67
N GLU A 352 -26.87 -4.30 17.99
CA GLU A 352 -27.21 -5.71 18.18
C GLU A 352 -25.93 -6.45 18.61
N LEU A 353 -25.86 -6.90 19.86
CA LEU A 353 -24.72 -7.59 20.46
C LEU A 353 -25.09 -9.03 20.76
N ARG A 354 -24.53 -9.99 20.02
CA ARG A 354 -24.76 -11.44 20.22
C ARG A 354 -23.52 -12.18 20.69
N GLY A 355 -22.38 -11.52 20.72
CA GLY A 355 -21.10 -12.09 21.16
C GLY A 355 -20.74 -11.71 22.59
N SER A 356 -19.47 -11.95 22.95
CA SER A 356 -18.87 -11.52 24.21
C SER A 356 -18.20 -10.14 24.13
N GLY A 357 -18.15 -9.55 22.95
CA GLY A 357 -17.58 -8.22 22.73
C GLY A 357 -18.33 -7.12 23.47
N SER A 358 -17.66 -5.99 23.69
CA SER A 358 -18.21 -4.83 24.38
C SER A 358 -18.44 -3.65 23.42
N LEU A 359 -19.46 -2.85 23.71
CA LEU A 359 -19.70 -1.57 23.05
C LEU A 359 -19.49 -0.42 24.04
N THR A 360 -18.62 0.52 23.67
CA THR A 360 -18.48 1.80 24.41
C THR A 360 -18.82 2.97 23.47
N SER A 361 -19.76 3.82 23.86
CA SER A 361 -20.14 4.99 23.05
C SER A 361 -20.73 6.12 23.88
N ALA A 362 -20.66 7.33 23.36
CA ALA A 362 -21.44 8.48 23.83
C ALA A 362 -22.58 8.78 22.86
N ILE A 363 -23.73 9.20 23.38
CA ILE A 363 -24.87 9.60 22.56
C ILE A 363 -25.42 10.96 23.02
N GLN A 364 -25.64 11.86 22.08
CA GLN A 364 -26.40 13.10 22.29
C GLN A 364 -27.49 13.15 21.23
N GLY A 365 -28.55 12.36 21.40
CA GLY A 365 -29.44 12.10 20.29
C GLY A 365 -30.88 11.78 20.69
N LYS A 366 -31.64 11.30 19.72
CA LYS A 366 -33.08 11.04 19.91
C LYS A 366 -33.34 9.61 20.40
N ARG A 367 -32.54 8.62 19.93
CA ARG A 367 -32.90 7.22 20.11
C ARG A 367 -31.66 6.33 20.36
N LEU A 368 -31.76 5.49 21.36
CA LEU A 368 -30.90 4.34 21.58
C LEU A 368 -31.71 3.06 21.48
N VAL A 369 -31.35 2.17 20.57
CA VAL A 369 -31.92 0.81 20.47
C VAL A 369 -30.79 -0.18 20.73
N LEU A 370 -30.93 -1.00 21.77
CA LEU A 370 -29.95 -2.01 22.13
C LEU A 370 -30.61 -3.39 22.26
N THR A 371 -30.11 -4.36 21.49
CA THR A 371 -30.46 -5.76 21.66
C THR A 371 -29.19 -6.51 22.06
N SER A 372 -29.19 -7.21 23.18
CA SER A 372 -28.06 -7.99 23.68
C SER A 372 -28.51 -9.41 24.05
N ASP A 373 -28.03 -10.41 23.30
CA ASP A 373 -28.32 -11.84 23.51
C ASP A 373 -27.10 -12.60 24.02
N GLY A 374 -25.95 -11.95 24.20
CA GLY A 374 -24.69 -12.56 24.62
C GLY A 374 -24.26 -12.15 26.01
N PRO A 375 -23.05 -12.56 26.41
CA PRO A 375 -22.41 -12.10 27.64
C PRO A 375 -21.75 -10.72 27.50
N GLY A 376 -21.66 -10.16 26.28
CA GLY A 376 -21.08 -8.85 26.02
C GLY A 376 -21.89 -7.72 26.61
N GLY A 377 -21.21 -6.63 27.01
CA GLY A 377 -21.82 -5.46 27.64
C GLY A 377 -21.81 -4.22 26.77
N ALA A 378 -22.70 -3.28 27.07
CA ALA A 378 -22.69 -1.95 26.50
C ALA A 378 -22.49 -0.89 27.58
N ARG A 379 -21.52 0.01 27.41
CA ARG A 379 -21.30 1.19 28.23
C ARG A 379 -21.65 2.42 27.43
N ILE A 380 -22.79 3.02 27.77
CA ILE A 380 -23.31 4.19 27.03
C ILE A 380 -23.39 5.38 27.96
N SER A 381 -22.95 6.54 27.46
CA SER A 381 -22.97 7.80 28.19
C SER A 381 -23.66 8.91 27.38
N GLY A 382 -24.02 10.03 28.04
CA GLY A 382 -24.57 11.21 27.39
C GLY A 382 -26.06 11.46 27.67
N GLN A 383 -26.82 11.89 26.64
CA GLN A 383 -28.25 12.19 26.77
C GLN A 383 -29.03 11.68 25.55
N VAL A 384 -30.20 11.10 25.78
CA VAL A 384 -31.06 10.55 24.73
C VAL A 384 -32.54 10.75 25.03
N GLY A 385 -33.35 11.02 24.01
CA GLY A 385 -34.80 11.13 24.17
C GLY A 385 -35.46 9.82 24.58
N MET A 386 -35.09 8.69 23.91
CA MET A 386 -35.70 7.38 24.16
C MET A 386 -34.65 6.26 24.17
N VAL A 387 -34.66 5.45 25.22
CA VAL A 387 -33.94 4.17 25.29
C VAL A 387 -34.91 3.02 25.06
N HIS A 388 -34.59 2.15 24.11
CA HIS A 388 -35.25 0.86 23.91
C HIS A 388 -34.21 -0.24 24.04
N ALA A 389 -34.25 -1.01 25.11
CA ALA A 389 -33.23 -2.05 25.35
C ALA A 389 -33.89 -3.42 25.64
N ARG A 390 -33.34 -4.47 25.01
CA ARG A 390 -33.73 -5.88 25.20
C ARG A 390 -32.47 -6.67 25.54
N LEU A 391 -32.39 -7.20 26.75
CA LEU A 391 -31.27 -8.00 27.20
C LEU A 391 -31.78 -9.40 27.57
N SER A 392 -31.36 -10.42 26.83
CA SER A 392 -31.74 -11.85 27.06
C SER A 392 -30.55 -12.65 27.57
N GLY A 393 -29.31 -12.19 27.43
CA GLY A 393 -28.11 -12.85 27.90
C GLY A 393 -27.65 -12.42 29.30
N SER A 394 -26.40 -12.74 29.61
CA SER A 394 -25.72 -12.30 30.87
C SER A 394 -25.04 -10.93 30.70
N GLY A 395 -25.09 -10.34 29.52
CA GLY A 395 -24.54 -9.03 29.24
C GLY A 395 -25.23 -7.90 29.98
N SER A 396 -24.58 -6.76 30.12
CA SER A 396 -25.08 -5.62 30.89
C SER A 396 -25.14 -4.35 30.05
N LEU A 397 -26.12 -3.49 30.35
CA LEU A 397 -26.14 -2.09 29.91
C LEU A 397 -25.70 -1.20 31.09
N ASP A 398 -24.49 -0.67 31.01
CA ASP A 398 -23.97 0.36 31.93
C ASP A 398 -24.28 1.75 31.37
N GLY A 399 -25.39 2.33 31.75
CA GLY A 399 -25.82 3.68 31.47
C GLY A 399 -25.73 4.62 32.68
N ASN A 400 -24.79 4.40 33.62
CA ASN A 400 -24.59 5.23 34.80
C ASN A 400 -24.35 6.73 34.46
N ARG A 401 -23.88 7.01 33.25
CA ARG A 401 -23.66 8.35 32.72
C ARG A 401 -24.63 8.72 31.60
N LEU A 402 -25.67 7.91 31.38
CA LEU A 402 -26.69 8.11 30.35
C LEU A 402 -27.95 8.72 31.00
N LYS A 403 -28.39 9.85 30.51
CA LYS A 403 -29.66 10.49 30.88
C LYS A 403 -30.65 10.23 29.75
N ALA A 404 -31.78 9.62 30.04
CA ALA A 404 -32.85 9.37 29.09
C ALA A 404 -34.13 10.14 29.51
N ASP A 405 -34.86 10.70 28.56
CA ASP A 405 -36.18 11.28 28.88
C ASP A 405 -37.17 10.15 29.13
N ARG A 406 -37.15 9.07 28.31
CA ARG A 406 -37.99 7.89 28.44
C ARG A 406 -37.16 6.61 28.20
N ALA A 407 -37.56 5.52 28.85
CA ALA A 407 -36.94 4.23 28.67
C ALA A 407 -37.96 3.10 28.67
N ASP A 408 -37.79 2.18 27.70
CA ASP A 408 -38.46 0.87 27.62
C ASP A 408 -37.37 -0.20 27.63
N ILE A 409 -37.18 -0.82 28.80
CA ILE A 409 -36.09 -1.79 29.03
C ILE A 409 -36.67 -3.09 29.51
N ALA A 410 -36.34 -4.20 28.83
CA ALA A 410 -36.66 -5.55 29.24
C ALA A 410 -35.35 -6.35 29.45
N VAL A 411 -35.25 -6.97 30.62
CA VAL A 411 -34.14 -7.87 30.98
C VAL A 411 -34.73 -9.23 31.32
N SER A 412 -34.45 -10.25 30.49
CA SER A 412 -34.98 -11.61 30.64
C SER A 412 -33.90 -12.62 31.06
N GLY A 413 -32.62 -12.21 31.09
CA GLY A 413 -31.48 -13.06 31.52
C GLY A 413 -30.89 -12.60 32.85
N PRO A 414 -29.72 -13.14 33.24
CA PRO A 414 -29.00 -12.74 34.47
C PRO A 414 -28.26 -11.38 34.31
N GLY A 415 -28.35 -10.75 33.15
CA GLY A 415 -27.76 -9.45 32.88
C GLY A 415 -28.37 -8.31 33.70
N THR A 416 -27.71 -7.15 33.68
CA THR A 416 -28.15 -5.95 34.41
C THR A 416 -28.28 -4.75 33.48
N ALA A 417 -29.28 -3.91 33.73
CA ALA A 417 -29.40 -2.62 33.02
C ALA A 417 -29.48 -1.46 34.05
N ARG A 418 -28.65 -0.42 33.85
CA ARG A 418 -28.64 0.78 34.70
C ARG A 418 -28.76 2.00 33.80
N VAL A 419 -29.80 2.82 34.00
CA VAL A 419 -30.05 4.03 33.20
C VAL A 419 -30.70 5.10 34.11
N HIS A 420 -30.33 6.38 33.96
CA HIS A 420 -30.99 7.50 34.60
C HIS A 420 -32.14 7.99 33.71
N VAL A 421 -33.37 7.94 34.21
CA VAL A 421 -34.57 8.27 33.44
C VAL A 421 -35.31 9.46 34.07
N ALA A 422 -35.73 10.42 33.27
CA ALA A 422 -36.46 11.61 33.72
C ALA A 422 -37.95 11.32 34.01
N GLU A 423 -38.60 10.50 33.14
CA GLU A 423 -39.99 10.09 33.26
C GLU A 423 -40.08 8.55 33.09
N ARG A 424 -40.81 7.89 33.98
CA ARG A 424 -41.05 6.46 33.92
C ARG A 424 -42.11 6.13 32.88
N ALA A 425 -41.73 5.60 31.74
CA ALA A 425 -42.68 5.09 30.74
C ALA A 425 -42.96 3.60 31.01
N GLY A 426 -44.13 3.33 31.60
CA GLY A 426 -44.73 1.99 31.65
C GLY A 426 -44.11 0.99 32.62
N ASN A 427 -44.88 -0.03 33.02
CA ASN A 427 -44.45 -1.19 33.78
C ASN A 427 -43.47 -2.02 32.98
N ALA A 428 -42.20 -2.06 33.35
CA ALA A 428 -41.24 -2.97 32.81
C ALA A 428 -41.42 -4.34 33.46
N PRO A 429 -41.85 -5.39 32.76
CA PRO A 429 -41.90 -6.73 33.35
C PRO A 429 -40.46 -7.25 33.51
N ALA A 430 -40.02 -7.40 34.76
CA ALA A 430 -38.81 -8.17 35.05
C ALA A 430 -39.20 -9.65 35.10
N GLY A 431 -39.07 -10.32 33.96
CA GLY A 431 -39.19 -11.78 33.90
C GLY A 431 -37.79 -12.39 33.88
N GLY A 432 -37.26 -12.85 35.00
CA GLY A 432 -35.95 -13.50 35.14
C GLY A 432 -35.13 -12.92 36.29
N ASN A 433 -33.96 -13.51 36.57
CA ASN A 433 -33.05 -13.07 37.65
C ASN A 433 -32.29 -11.76 37.35
N GLY A 434 -32.70 -10.99 36.33
CA GLY A 434 -32.07 -9.75 35.94
C GLY A 434 -32.44 -8.57 36.84
N GLN A 435 -31.48 -7.66 37.09
CA GLN A 435 -31.70 -6.45 37.86
C GLN A 435 -31.84 -5.23 36.95
N LEU A 436 -32.98 -4.55 37.05
CA LEU A 436 -33.21 -3.24 36.45
C LEU A 436 -33.07 -2.16 37.53
N LEU A 437 -32.07 -1.32 37.46
CA LEU A 437 -31.89 -0.16 38.33
C LEU A 437 -32.23 1.12 37.59
N VAL A 438 -33.43 1.65 37.77
CA VAL A 438 -33.83 2.96 37.24
C VAL A 438 -33.62 3.97 38.39
N VAL A 439 -32.72 4.93 38.14
CA VAL A 439 -32.46 6.05 39.07
C VAL A 439 -33.25 7.27 38.64
N ASP A 440 -34.24 7.67 39.44
CA ASP A 440 -35.00 8.90 39.25
C ASP A 440 -34.14 10.15 39.53
N ARG A 441 -34.47 11.30 38.91
CA ARG A 441 -33.80 12.60 39.13
C ARG A 441 -33.76 13.05 40.60
N ARG A 442 -34.54 12.45 41.48
CA ARG A 442 -34.59 12.76 42.92
C ARG A 442 -33.62 11.93 43.77
N GLY A 443 -32.78 11.10 43.16
CA GLY A 443 -31.76 10.32 43.87
C GLY A 443 -32.28 9.13 44.69
N SER A 444 -33.53 8.75 44.56
CA SER A 444 -34.09 7.56 45.21
C SER A 444 -33.97 6.36 44.28
N SER A 445 -33.12 5.38 44.65
CA SER A 445 -33.04 4.07 44.00
C SER A 445 -34.21 3.20 44.46
N HIS A 446 -35.11 2.85 43.56
CA HIS A 446 -36.17 1.88 43.83
C HIS A 446 -35.80 0.55 43.11
N ALA A 447 -35.54 -0.49 43.86
CA ALA A 447 -35.58 -1.85 43.34
C ALA A 447 -37.06 -2.31 43.29
N PRO A 448 -37.53 -2.90 42.19
CA PRO A 448 -38.86 -3.49 42.18
C PRO A 448 -38.89 -4.68 43.14
N GLN A 449 -39.92 -4.74 43.99
CA GLN A 449 -40.26 -5.91 44.78
C GLN A 449 -40.80 -7.03 43.91
#